data_2d8ff8a837b235aaf0974fc31687d3ec
#
_entry.id   2d8ff8a837b235aaf0974fc31687d3ec
#
_cell.length_a   1.000
_cell.length_b   1.000
_cell.length_c   1.000
_cell.angle_alpha   90.00
_cell.angle_beta   90.00
_cell.angle_gamma   90.00
#
_symmetry.space_group_name_H-M   'P 1'
#
loop_
_entity.id
_entity.type
_entity.pdbx_description
1 polymer ?
#
loop_
_entity_poly.entity_id
_entity_poly.type
_entity_poly.pdbx_seq_one_letter_code
_entity_poly.pdbx_strand_id
1 'polypeptide(L)'
;MRVAMSSFRFNNEGGIERASYELALRIQDRIDLTLVATDVDPLPEPPLKWLRVEARSKPGFIVPVTYSAAATRALDGQGFDIIHNQGGCATRVQDVITAHSCHRAWWEMKFRNGEALRALANPFHHAVLRVEQRNYRPGGVRRAIAVSPTVGRELTRYYGVDPDLITVIPNAVDVTRFQPTDAAARRARIRTQHGYIDDDVVLLFVGKEFRRKGLRAIIDALPALPITVKLLVVGGDDAGPFRSRAAELGVADRVTFVGHSPVVEDYFQASDIFVFPTMYEPFGLVELEAAASGLPLVATNLGVAEEFIVEGENGAVIERDGASIARVLRPLVDDRDLRRRMGERARRDAAGYTSWESVAEQTLAVYERVHQEKLAGHTLS
;
A
#
# COMPACT_ATOMS: atom_id res chain seq x y z
N MET A 1 27.09 6.17 11.07
CA MET A 1 25.87 5.81 11.82
C MET A 1 25.50 4.38 11.45
N ARG A 2 25.37 3.49 12.46
CA ARG A 2 24.98 2.08 12.31
C ARG A 2 23.47 1.96 12.51
N VAL A 3 22.76 1.50 11.51
CA VAL A 3 21.28 1.43 11.53
C VAL A 3 20.81 -0.01 11.33
N ALA A 4 19.93 -0.47 12.22
CA ALA A 4 19.18 -1.71 12.01
C ALA A 4 17.78 -1.37 11.48
N MET A 5 17.42 -1.86 10.29
CA MET A 5 16.07 -1.75 9.74
C MET A 5 15.37 -3.10 9.84
N SER A 6 14.27 -3.15 10.58
CA SER A 6 13.54 -4.39 10.89
C SER A 6 12.22 -4.46 10.16
N SER A 7 12.01 -5.52 9.38
CA SER A 7 10.75 -5.90 8.76
C SER A 7 10.61 -7.42 8.75
N PHE A 8 9.39 -7.94 8.71
CA PHE A 8 9.21 -9.39 8.61
C PHE A 8 9.87 -9.96 7.35
N ARG A 9 9.74 -9.24 6.22
CA ARG A 9 10.40 -9.53 4.93
C ARG A 9 10.79 -8.24 4.23
N PHE A 10 11.78 -8.35 3.35
CA PHE A 10 12.13 -7.32 2.37
C PHE A 10 12.04 -7.97 0.99
N ASN A 11 11.06 -7.58 0.19
CA ASN A 11 10.88 -8.09 -1.16
C ASN A 11 10.02 -7.13 -2.00
N ASN A 12 9.84 -7.47 -3.27
CA ASN A 12 9.02 -6.70 -4.20
C ASN A 12 7.53 -7.07 -4.19
N GLU A 13 7.08 -7.90 -3.24
CA GLU A 13 5.72 -8.35 -3.10
C GLU A 13 5.01 -7.64 -1.93
N GLY A 14 3.89 -7.03 -2.17
CA GLY A 14 3.14 -6.31 -1.13
C GLY A 14 3.57 -4.85 -0.96
N GLY A 15 2.78 -4.07 -0.24
CA GLY A 15 3.03 -2.63 -0.10
C GLY A 15 4.11 -2.29 0.92
N ILE A 16 4.07 -2.93 2.09
CA ILE A 16 5.02 -2.68 3.19
C ILE A 16 6.41 -3.21 2.85
N GLU A 17 6.46 -4.48 2.41
CA GLU A 17 7.69 -5.18 2.08
C GLU A 17 8.44 -4.44 0.98
N ARG A 18 7.72 -4.03 -0.09
CA ARG A 18 8.30 -3.28 -1.21
C ARG A 18 8.77 -1.90 -0.78
N ALA A 19 7.96 -1.14 -0.04
CA ALA A 19 8.36 0.18 0.42
C ALA A 19 9.62 0.13 1.31
N SER A 20 9.69 -0.86 2.21
CA SER A 20 10.85 -1.09 3.06
C SER A 20 12.10 -1.48 2.27
N TYR A 21 11.92 -2.31 1.24
CA TYR A 21 13.00 -2.77 0.36
C TYR A 21 13.53 -1.62 -0.51
N GLU A 22 12.65 -0.84 -1.13
CA GLU A 22 13.01 0.33 -1.93
C GLU A 22 13.79 1.39 -1.11
N LEU A 23 13.35 1.64 0.13
CA LEU A 23 14.08 2.51 1.04
C LEU A 23 15.46 1.96 1.36
N ALA A 24 15.56 0.66 1.70
CA ALA A 24 16.84 0.03 2.05
C ALA A 24 17.87 0.13 0.92
N LEU A 25 17.46 -0.10 -0.34
CA LEU A 25 18.32 0.01 -1.51
C LEU A 25 18.91 1.41 -1.69
N ARG A 26 18.20 2.47 -1.30
CA ARG A 26 18.64 3.86 -1.51
C ARG A 26 19.48 4.43 -0.38
N ILE A 27 19.39 3.83 0.81
CA ILE A 27 20.16 4.34 1.96
C ILE A 27 21.42 3.49 2.28
N GLN A 28 21.55 2.28 1.69
CA GLN A 28 22.64 1.34 2.00
C GLN A 28 24.05 1.92 1.80
N ASP A 29 24.25 2.78 0.80
CA ASP A 29 25.55 3.37 0.49
C ASP A 29 25.82 4.65 1.31
N ARG A 30 24.85 5.12 2.08
CA ARG A 30 24.92 6.37 2.85
C ARG A 30 25.12 6.14 4.35
N ILE A 31 24.80 4.92 4.82
CA ILE A 31 24.91 4.52 6.24
C ILE A 31 25.34 3.06 6.37
N ASP A 32 25.82 2.66 7.52
CA ASP A 32 26.07 1.25 7.83
C ASP A 32 24.74 0.54 8.14
N LEU A 33 24.04 0.10 7.09
CA LEU A 33 22.72 -0.52 7.18
C LEU A 33 22.81 -2.02 7.40
N THR A 34 22.02 -2.54 8.35
CA THR A 34 21.78 -3.98 8.54
C THR A 34 20.29 -4.24 8.53
N LEU A 35 19.84 -5.11 7.62
CA LEU A 35 18.46 -5.58 7.60
C LEU A 35 18.25 -6.65 8.67
N VAL A 36 17.09 -6.60 9.33
CA VAL A 36 16.69 -7.62 10.32
C VAL A 36 15.38 -8.21 9.84
N ALA A 37 15.42 -9.44 9.33
CA ALA A 37 14.28 -10.05 8.66
C ALA A 37 14.32 -11.58 8.70
N THR A 38 13.18 -12.21 8.43
CA THR A 38 13.12 -13.67 8.18
C THR A 38 13.60 -14.00 6.78
N ASP A 39 13.41 -13.08 5.82
CA ASP A 39 13.68 -13.28 4.42
C ASP A 39 13.96 -11.95 3.70
N VAL A 40 14.90 -11.97 2.74
CA VAL A 40 15.25 -10.83 1.86
C VAL A 40 15.39 -11.38 0.45
N ASP A 41 14.51 -10.98 -0.47
CA ASP A 41 14.47 -11.49 -1.83
C ASP A 41 13.94 -10.43 -2.83
N PRO A 42 14.69 -10.13 -3.89
CA PRO A 42 16.06 -10.56 -4.16
C PRO A 42 17.09 -9.87 -3.26
N LEU A 43 18.24 -10.53 -3.01
CA LEU A 43 19.39 -9.85 -2.43
C LEU A 43 20.01 -8.95 -3.50
N PRO A 44 20.21 -7.64 -3.24
CA PRO A 44 20.83 -6.74 -4.20
C PRO A 44 22.32 -7.02 -4.36
N GLU A 45 22.93 -6.50 -5.41
CA GLU A 45 24.37 -6.45 -5.60
C GLU A 45 24.84 -4.98 -5.55
N PRO A 46 25.77 -4.62 -4.61
CA PRO A 46 26.36 -5.46 -3.55
C PRO A 46 25.32 -5.91 -2.52
N PRO A 47 25.55 -7.09 -1.84
CA PRO A 47 24.57 -7.64 -0.91
C PRO A 47 24.46 -6.76 0.35
N LEU A 48 23.24 -6.46 0.73
CA LEU A 48 22.93 -5.81 2.00
C LEU A 48 23.33 -6.71 3.18
N LYS A 49 23.86 -6.10 4.26
CA LYS A 49 24.07 -6.82 5.52
C LYS A 49 22.71 -7.29 6.03
N TRP A 50 22.58 -8.59 6.29
CA TRP A 50 21.34 -9.19 6.73
C TRP A 50 21.54 -10.05 7.99
N LEU A 51 20.88 -9.65 9.05
CA LEU A 51 20.73 -10.43 10.28
C LEU A 51 19.45 -11.26 10.16
N ARG A 52 19.59 -12.52 9.79
CA ARG A 52 18.45 -13.43 9.62
C ARG A 52 17.81 -13.74 10.97
N VAL A 53 16.50 -13.63 11.03
CA VAL A 53 15.71 -13.90 12.22
C VAL A 53 14.79 -15.10 11.97
N GLU A 54 14.83 -16.09 12.83
CA GLU A 54 13.91 -17.21 12.78
C GLU A 54 12.67 -16.89 13.61
N ALA A 55 11.54 -16.81 12.94
CA ALA A 55 10.22 -16.61 13.57
C ALA A 55 9.23 -17.65 13.08
N ARG A 56 8.33 -18.08 13.97
CA ARG A 56 7.27 -19.03 13.59
C ARG A 56 6.27 -18.31 12.69
N SER A 57 6.01 -18.89 11.51
CA SER A 57 5.08 -18.33 10.53
C SER A 57 3.65 -18.90 10.63
N LYS A 58 3.47 -19.98 11.40
CA LYS A 58 2.17 -20.65 11.57
C LYS A 58 1.89 -20.98 13.04
N PRO A 59 0.63 -20.81 13.48
CA PRO A 59 -0.48 -20.13 12.81
C PRO A 59 -0.22 -18.63 12.67
N GLY A 60 -0.79 -17.96 11.65
CA GLY A 60 -0.47 -16.56 11.28
C GLY A 60 -0.60 -15.53 12.42
N PHE A 61 -1.49 -15.75 13.37
CA PHE A 61 -1.71 -14.83 14.50
C PHE A 61 -0.52 -14.76 15.49
N ILE A 62 0.39 -15.75 15.51
CA ILE A 62 1.56 -15.70 16.38
C ILE A 62 2.73 -14.94 15.76
N VAL A 63 2.70 -14.69 14.44
CA VAL A 63 3.79 -14.05 13.68
C VAL A 63 4.22 -12.71 14.31
N PRO A 64 3.31 -11.76 14.60
CA PRO A 64 3.70 -10.47 15.16
C PRO A 64 4.46 -10.61 16.49
N VAL A 65 4.07 -11.57 17.32
CA VAL A 65 4.68 -11.78 18.64
C VAL A 65 6.00 -12.54 18.56
N THR A 66 6.06 -13.60 17.76
CA THR A 66 7.28 -14.43 17.63
C THR A 66 8.39 -13.69 16.90
N TYR A 67 8.05 -12.96 15.83
CA TYR A 67 9.01 -12.11 15.13
C TYR A 67 9.52 -10.99 16.04
N SER A 68 8.63 -10.26 16.71
CA SER A 68 9.03 -9.19 17.62
C SER A 68 10.00 -9.67 18.71
N ALA A 69 9.76 -10.85 19.28
CA ALA A 69 10.64 -11.41 20.31
C ALA A 69 12.00 -11.86 19.74
N ALA A 70 12.00 -12.49 18.56
CA ALA A 70 13.21 -12.99 17.93
C ALA A 70 14.09 -11.84 17.41
N ALA A 71 13.49 -10.84 16.73
CA ALA A 71 14.21 -9.67 16.24
C ALA A 71 14.80 -8.83 17.40
N THR A 72 14.05 -8.68 18.50
CA THR A 72 14.56 -7.96 19.69
C THR A 72 15.81 -8.65 20.25
N ARG A 73 15.79 -9.99 20.38
CA ARG A 73 16.96 -10.75 20.85
C ARG A 73 18.14 -10.64 19.89
N ALA A 74 17.90 -10.65 18.59
CA ALA A 74 18.94 -10.55 17.58
C ALA A 74 19.61 -9.15 17.59
N LEU A 75 18.91 -8.12 18.01
CA LEU A 75 19.42 -6.75 18.14
C LEU A 75 20.13 -6.46 19.47
N ASP A 76 19.90 -7.30 20.46
CA ASP A 76 20.45 -7.08 21.80
C ASP A 76 21.98 -7.12 21.80
N GLY A 77 22.63 -6.13 22.42
CA GLY A 77 24.08 -6.01 22.50
C GLY A 77 24.80 -5.66 21.19
N GLN A 78 24.09 -5.45 20.08
CA GLN A 78 24.73 -5.20 18.76
C GLN A 78 25.28 -3.76 18.59
N GLY A 79 24.86 -2.81 19.45
CA GLY A 79 25.39 -1.43 19.44
C GLY A 79 24.98 -0.63 18.20
N PHE A 80 23.74 -0.76 17.74
CA PHE A 80 23.18 0.09 16.70
C PHE A 80 22.88 1.49 17.25
N ASP A 81 23.19 2.52 16.44
CA ASP A 81 22.86 3.90 16.77
C ASP A 81 21.33 4.14 16.65
N ILE A 82 20.72 3.54 15.60
CA ILE A 82 19.28 3.64 15.29
C ILE A 82 18.70 2.25 15.04
N ILE A 83 17.56 1.98 15.67
CA ILE A 83 16.71 0.82 15.36
C ILE A 83 15.42 1.34 14.74
N HIS A 84 15.22 1.06 13.45
CA HIS A 84 14.05 1.46 12.68
C HIS A 84 13.17 0.27 12.35
N ASN A 85 11.92 0.30 12.79
CA ASN A 85 10.91 -0.71 12.51
C ASN A 85 9.99 -0.33 11.36
N GLN A 86 9.79 -1.27 10.42
CA GLN A 86 8.87 -1.13 9.29
C GLN A 86 7.54 -1.80 9.61
N GLY A 87 6.63 -1.03 10.24
CA GLY A 87 5.24 -1.47 10.47
C GLY A 87 5.01 -2.47 11.60
N GLY A 88 3.93 -3.22 11.48
CA GLY A 88 3.25 -3.94 12.55
C GLY A 88 3.96 -5.12 13.22
N CYS A 89 5.11 -5.59 12.72
CA CYS A 89 5.91 -6.63 13.37
C CYS A 89 7.15 -6.05 14.07
N ALA A 90 6.98 -4.94 14.77
CA ALA A 90 8.03 -4.17 15.38
C ALA A 90 8.75 -4.90 16.53
N THR A 91 10.02 -4.60 16.70
CA THR A 91 10.82 -5.06 17.86
C THR A 91 10.33 -4.40 19.16
N ARG A 92 10.84 -4.85 20.31
CA ARG A 92 10.52 -4.24 21.61
C ARG A 92 11.36 -2.99 21.91
N VAL A 93 12.48 -2.85 21.21
CA VAL A 93 13.39 -1.70 21.29
C VAL A 93 13.41 -1.05 19.92
N GLN A 94 13.12 0.25 19.86
CA GLN A 94 13.09 1.00 18.62
C GLN A 94 13.30 2.48 18.87
N ASP A 95 13.95 3.14 17.94
CA ASP A 95 14.11 4.59 17.94
C ASP A 95 13.12 5.23 16.94
N VAL A 96 12.97 4.62 15.77
CA VAL A 96 12.10 5.08 14.69
C VAL A 96 11.14 3.95 14.29
N ILE A 97 9.91 4.29 13.95
CA ILE A 97 8.93 3.38 13.37
C ILE A 97 8.27 4.01 12.15
N THR A 98 8.25 3.31 11.02
CA THR A 98 7.37 3.68 9.91
C THR A 98 6.02 3.01 10.08
N ALA A 99 4.98 3.82 10.27
CA ALA A 99 3.60 3.37 10.32
C ALA A 99 3.04 3.28 8.91
N HIS A 100 3.03 2.08 8.34
CA HIS A 100 2.40 1.80 7.04
C HIS A 100 0.88 1.67 7.13
N SER A 101 0.33 1.58 8.33
CA SER A 101 -1.09 1.59 8.65
C SER A 101 -1.29 1.75 10.15
N CYS A 102 -2.51 2.09 10.57
CA CYS A 102 -2.96 2.01 11.95
C CYS A 102 -3.98 0.86 12.07
N HIS A 103 -3.55 -0.26 12.64
CA HIS A 103 -4.41 -1.45 12.74
C HIS A 103 -5.65 -1.20 13.62
N ARG A 104 -5.53 -0.32 14.61
CA ARG A 104 -6.66 0.08 15.45
C ARG A 104 -7.75 0.80 14.65
N ALA A 105 -7.37 1.70 13.73
CA ALA A 105 -8.30 2.39 12.84
C ALA A 105 -9.03 1.40 11.92
N TRP A 106 -8.28 0.48 11.30
CA TRP A 106 -8.88 -0.56 10.46
C TRP A 106 -9.81 -1.48 11.27
N TRP A 107 -9.42 -1.87 12.49
CA TRP A 107 -10.24 -2.70 13.36
C TRP A 107 -11.57 -2.00 13.73
N GLU A 108 -11.54 -0.70 14.08
CA GLU A 108 -12.76 0.09 14.32
C GLU A 108 -13.66 0.16 13.08
N MET A 109 -13.06 0.31 11.90
CA MET A 109 -13.83 0.33 10.66
C MET A 109 -14.59 -0.98 10.42
N LYS A 110 -14.03 -2.14 10.76
CA LYS A 110 -14.74 -3.41 10.70
C LYS A 110 -16.00 -3.41 11.55
N PHE A 111 -15.96 -2.78 12.72
CA PHE A 111 -17.15 -2.64 13.56
C PHE A 111 -18.24 -1.80 12.89
N ARG A 112 -17.84 -0.67 12.31
CA ARG A 112 -18.78 0.23 11.60
C ARG A 112 -19.42 -0.45 10.37
N ASN A 113 -18.74 -1.42 9.78
CA ASN A 113 -19.23 -2.16 8.61
C ASN A 113 -19.91 -3.50 8.97
N GLY A 114 -20.31 -3.71 10.22
CA GLY A 114 -21.05 -4.91 10.65
C GLY A 114 -20.20 -6.19 10.75
N GLU A 115 -18.86 -6.07 10.76
CA GLU A 115 -17.94 -7.20 10.88
C GLU A 115 -17.44 -7.43 12.33
N ALA A 116 -18.08 -6.81 13.31
CA ALA A 116 -17.64 -6.80 14.70
C ALA A 116 -17.35 -8.19 15.26
N LEU A 117 -18.27 -9.15 15.08
CA LEU A 117 -18.11 -10.51 15.60
C LEU A 117 -16.90 -11.23 15.00
N ARG A 118 -16.67 -11.07 13.68
CA ARG A 118 -15.50 -11.65 13.01
C ARG A 118 -14.20 -11.00 13.45
N ALA A 119 -14.22 -9.68 13.64
CA ALA A 119 -13.06 -8.93 14.11
C ALA A 119 -12.69 -9.32 15.55
N LEU A 120 -13.67 -9.48 16.43
CA LEU A 120 -13.47 -9.91 17.82
C LEU A 120 -12.99 -11.36 17.92
N ALA A 121 -13.50 -12.26 17.08
CA ALA A 121 -13.12 -13.66 17.08
C ALA A 121 -11.73 -13.94 16.47
N ASN A 122 -11.11 -12.99 15.75
CA ASN A 122 -9.84 -13.23 15.09
C ASN A 122 -8.66 -12.88 16.01
N PRO A 123 -7.89 -13.88 16.50
CA PRO A 123 -6.76 -13.66 17.40
C PRO A 123 -5.62 -12.85 16.79
N PHE A 124 -5.50 -12.81 15.45
CA PHE A 124 -4.52 -11.98 14.74
C PHE A 124 -4.68 -10.49 15.07
N HIS A 125 -5.92 -9.98 15.06
CA HIS A 125 -6.18 -8.58 15.40
C HIS A 125 -5.72 -8.24 16.81
N HIS A 126 -6.01 -9.12 17.78
CA HIS A 126 -5.59 -8.90 19.17
C HIS A 126 -4.06 -8.91 19.33
N ALA A 127 -3.36 -9.79 18.59
CA ALA A 127 -1.91 -9.84 18.61
C ALA A 127 -1.29 -8.55 18.05
N VAL A 128 -1.76 -8.08 16.89
CA VAL A 128 -1.28 -6.83 16.27
C VAL A 128 -1.59 -5.63 17.13
N LEU A 129 -2.81 -5.50 17.66
CA LEU A 129 -3.21 -4.39 18.55
C LEU A 129 -2.33 -4.30 19.79
N ARG A 130 -1.95 -5.46 20.39
CA ARG A 130 -1.02 -5.46 21.53
C ARG A 130 0.38 -4.98 21.14
N VAL A 131 0.85 -5.36 19.96
CA VAL A 131 2.16 -4.90 19.44
C VAL A 131 2.12 -3.40 19.19
N GLU A 132 1.11 -2.89 18.49
CA GLU A 132 0.96 -1.45 18.23
C GLU A 132 0.84 -0.65 19.52
N GLN A 133 -0.03 -1.07 20.46
CA GLN A 133 -0.20 -0.38 21.75
C GLN A 133 1.12 -0.29 22.54
N ARG A 134 1.93 -1.33 22.50
CA ARG A 134 3.26 -1.30 23.12
C ARG A 134 4.20 -0.33 22.43
N ASN A 135 4.21 -0.35 21.08
CA ASN A 135 5.16 0.41 20.28
C ASN A 135 4.88 1.91 20.32
N TYR A 136 3.61 2.29 20.29
CA TYR A 136 3.17 3.69 20.26
C TYR A 136 2.86 4.28 21.64
N ARG A 137 3.06 3.51 22.74
CA ARG A 137 2.92 4.08 24.09
C ARG A 137 3.90 5.23 24.31
N PRO A 138 3.65 6.16 25.22
CA PRO A 138 4.62 7.16 25.64
C PRO A 138 5.98 6.52 25.97
N GLY A 139 7.07 7.05 25.41
CA GLY A 139 8.40 6.46 25.54
C GLY A 139 8.63 5.18 24.73
N GLY A 140 7.68 4.74 23.89
CA GLY A 140 7.84 3.54 23.05
C GLY A 140 8.59 3.78 21.75
N VAL A 141 8.62 5.03 21.29
CA VAL A 141 9.30 5.45 20.04
C VAL A 141 9.77 6.89 20.16
N ARG A 142 10.93 7.22 19.59
CA ARG A 142 11.42 8.61 19.55
C ARG A 142 10.78 9.41 18.42
N ARG A 143 10.65 8.79 17.24
CA ARG A 143 10.01 9.39 16.07
C ARG A 143 9.18 8.34 15.32
N ALA A 144 8.00 8.75 14.88
CA ALA A 144 7.15 7.97 13.99
C ALA A 144 7.18 8.60 12.59
N ILE A 145 7.38 7.78 11.57
CA ILE A 145 7.17 8.15 10.17
C ILE A 145 5.79 7.63 9.78
N ALA A 146 4.89 8.50 9.37
CA ALA A 146 3.58 8.13 8.86
C ALA A 146 3.58 8.21 7.33
N VAL A 147 3.09 7.16 6.65
CA VAL A 147 3.06 7.13 5.18
C VAL A 147 2.00 8.03 4.56
N SER A 148 1.12 8.62 5.37
CA SER A 148 0.14 9.62 4.95
C SER A 148 -0.29 10.48 6.14
N PRO A 149 -0.86 11.69 5.90
CA PRO A 149 -1.44 12.51 6.97
C PRO A 149 -2.52 11.78 7.75
N THR A 150 -3.32 10.94 7.07
CA THR A 150 -4.36 10.11 7.71
C THR A 150 -3.77 9.15 8.72
N VAL A 151 -2.71 8.42 8.37
CA VAL A 151 -2.03 7.53 9.33
C VAL A 151 -1.46 8.34 10.49
N GLY A 152 -0.88 9.52 10.25
CA GLY A 152 -0.40 10.40 11.33
C GLY A 152 -1.53 10.80 12.31
N ARG A 153 -2.67 11.25 11.77
CA ARG A 153 -3.86 11.57 12.59
C ARG A 153 -4.38 10.36 13.37
N GLU A 154 -4.35 9.17 12.78
CA GLU A 154 -4.76 7.92 13.42
C GLU A 154 -3.83 7.54 14.58
N LEU A 155 -2.51 7.68 14.43
CA LEU A 155 -1.55 7.43 15.52
C LEU A 155 -1.82 8.35 16.74
N THR A 156 -2.02 9.64 16.47
CA THR A 156 -2.39 10.60 17.54
C THR A 156 -3.72 10.24 18.17
N ARG A 157 -4.75 9.96 17.37
CA ARG A 157 -6.11 9.66 17.87
C ARG A 157 -6.19 8.38 18.71
N TYR A 158 -5.56 7.30 18.24
CA TYR A 158 -5.75 5.98 18.84
C TYR A 158 -4.69 5.57 19.85
N TYR A 159 -3.51 6.16 19.78
CA TYR A 159 -2.37 5.83 20.64
C TYR A 159 -1.82 7.02 21.42
N GLY A 160 -2.31 8.24 21.17
CA GLY A 160 -1.85 9.44 21.85
C GLY A 160 -0.42 9.84 21.47
N VAL A 161 0.07 9.44 20.30
CA VAL A 161 1.39 9.86 19.82
C VAL A 161 1.36 11.37 19.61
N ASP A 162 2.32 12.07 20.20
CA ASP A 162 2.48 13.50 20.04
C ASP A 162 2.70 13.85 18.55
N PRO A 163 1.91 14.75 17.95
CA PRO A 163 2.10 15.19 16.57
C PRO A 163 3.52 15.66 16.25
N ASP A 164 4.23 16.26 17.22
CA ASP A 164 5.61 16.73 17.05
C ASP A 164 6.63 15.59 16.92
N LEU A 165 6.23 14.38 17.28
CA LEU A 165 7.01 13.16 17.07
C LEU A 165 6.72 12.47 15.73
N ILE A 166 5.72 12.94 14.98
CA ILE A 166 5.29 12.35 13.72
C ILE A 166 5.85 13.15 12.54
N THR A 167 6.53 12.47 11.63
CA THR A 167 6.92 13.03 10.33
C THR A 167 6.15 12.30 9.24
N VAL A 168 5.45 13.03 8.39
CA VAL A 168 4.77 12.42 7.23
C VAL A 168 5.77 12.29 6.10
N ILE A 169 6.05 11.05 5.69
CA ILE A 169 6.91 10.74 4.53
C ILE A 169 6.12 9.76 3.65
N PRO A 170 5.51 10.23 2.54
CA PRO A 170 4.72 9.38 1.67
C PRO A 170 5.60 8.39 0.92
N ASN A 171 5.04 7.22 0.58
CA ASN A 171 5.71 6.29 -0.32
C ASN A 171 5.76 6.88 -1.75
N ALA A 172 6.71 6.41 -2.56
CA ALA A 172 6.86 6.80 -3.96
C ALA A 172 6.47 5.67 -4.92
N VAL A 173 6.29 6.01 -6.19
CA VAL A 173 6.12 5.05 -7.27
C VAL A 173 7.36 5.02 -8.17
N ASP A 174 7.74 3.84 -8.64
CA ASP A 174 8.72 3.70 -9.72
C ASP A 174 8.05 4.01 -11.07
N VAL A 175 8.15 5.28 -11.47
CA VAL A 175 7.54 5.77 -12.70
C VAL A 175 8.06 5.01 -13.93
N THR A 176 9.35 4.63 -13.94
CA THR A 176 9.97 3.92 -15.07
C THR A 176 9.33 2.54 -15.28
N ARG A 177 9.07 1.83 -14.20
CA ARG A 177 8.41 0.51 -14.23
C ARG A 177 7.00 0.61 -14.82
N PHE A 178 6.26 1.67 -14.50
CA PHE A 178 4.87 1.86 -14.93
C PHE A 178 4.72 2.66 -16.23
N GLN A 179 5.83 3.10 -16.83
CA GLN A 179 5.90 3.72 -18.17
C GLN A 179 6.89 2.97 -19.07
N PRO A 180 6.66 1.68 -19.35
CA PRO A 180 7.59 0.90 -20.17
C PRO A 180 7.60 1.40 -21.61
N THR A 181 8.76 1.34 -22.26
CA THR A 181 8.93 1.76 -23.67
C THR A 181 8.12 0.91 -24.66
N ASP A 182 7.76 -0.31 -24.27
CA ASP A 182 6.94 -1.27 -25.03
C ASP A 182 5.46 -1.30 -24.58
N ALA A 183 4.96 -0.23 -23.96
CA ALA A 183 3.60 -0.14 -23.43
C ALA A 183 2.50 -0.56 -24.42
N ALA A 184 2.62 -0.13 -25.69
CA ALA A 184 1.65 -0.48 -26.72
C ALA A 184 1.63 -1.99 -27.02
N ALA A 185 2.80 -2.63 -27.04
CA ALA A 185 2.91 -4.08 -27.26
C ALA A 185 2.34 -4.87 -26.06
N ARG A 186 2.59 -4.43 -24.83
CA ARG A 186 2.02 -5.01 -23.61
C ARG A 186 0.49 -4.88 -23.61
N ARG A 187 -0.03 -3.69 -23.96
CA ARG A 187 -1.46 -3.44 -24.11
C ARG A 187 -2.09 -4.41 -25.11
N ALA A 188 -1.56 -4.50 -26.32
CA ALA A 188 -2.08 -5.38 -27.36
C ALA A 188 -2.07 -6.85 -26.91
N ARG A 189 -0.98 -7.31 -26.31
CA ARG A 189 -0.84 -8.68 -25.82
C ARG A 189 -1.89 -9.05 -24.79
N ILE A 190 -2.06 -8.23 -23.72
CA ILE A 190 -3.01 -8.52 -22.64
C ILE A 190 -4.43 -8.41 -23.15
N ARG A 191 -4.77 -7.41 -24.00
CA ARG A 191 -6.12 -7.28 -24.57
C ARG A 191 -6.46 -8.47 -25.45
N THR A 192 -5.57 -8.92 -26.31
CA THR A 192 -5.74 -10.15 -27.14
C THR A 192 -5.92 -11.38 -26.26
N GLN A 193 -5.10 -11.54 -25.23
CA GLN A 193 -5.17 -12.69 -24.29
C GLN A 193 -6.55 -12.81 -23.63
N HIS A 194 -7.20 -11.69 -23.34
CA HIS A 194 -8.50 -11.67 -22.68
C HIS A 194 -9.69 -11.40 -23.60
N GLY A 195 -9.45 -11.34 -24.90
CA GLY A 195 -10.51 -11.14 -25.91
C GLY A 195 -11.11 -9.75 -25.91
N TYR A 196 -10.40 -8.73 -25.41
CA TYR A 196 -10.85 -7.34 -25.45
C TYR A 196 -10.63 -6.73 -26.85
N ILE A 197 -11.64 -6.04 -27.35
CA ILE A 197 -11.59 -5.31 -28.63
C ILE A 197 -11.28 -3.82 -28.40
N ASP A 198 -10.98 -3.08 -29.47
CA ASP A 198 -10.57 -1.67 -29.36
C ASP A 198 -11.66 -0.78 -28.76
N ASP A 199 -12.93 -1.10 -29.00
CA ASP A 199 -14.07 -0.36 -28.45
C ASP A 199 -14.39 -0.69 -26.98
N ASP A 200 -13.78 -1.74 -26.42
CA ASP A 200 -13.96 -2.05 -25.01
C ASP A 200 -13.23 -1.03 -24.13
N VAL A 201 -13.95 -0.55 -23.11
CA VAL A 201 -13.40 0.26 -22.02
C VAL A 201 -13.09 -0.67 -20.84
N VAL A 202 -11.81 -0.87 -20.57
CA VAL A 202 -11.34 -1.78 -19.54
C VAL A 202 -11.12 -1.04 -18.22
N LEU A 203 -11.99 -1.32 -17.24
CA LEU A 203 -11.81 -0.90 -15.86
C LEU A 203 -10.81 -1.83 -15.19
N LEU A 204 -9.84 -1.28 -14.46
CA LEU A 204 -8.85 -2.04 -13.72
C LEU A 204 -9.10 -1.95 -12.22
N PHE A 205 -9.08 -3.10 -11.57
CA PHE A 205 -8.98 -3.25 -10.12
C PHE A 205 -7.76 -4.09 -9.77
N VAL A 206 -6.89 -3.59 -8.89
CA VAL A 206 -5.68 -4.30 -8.44
C VAL A 206 -5.64 -4.39 -6.92
N GLY A 207 -5.41 -5.59 -6.40
CA GLY A 207 -5.14 -5.78 -4.98
C GLY A 207 -5.55 -7.12 -4.42
N LYS A 208 -5.14 -7.37 -3.16
CA LYS A 208 -5.65 -8.44 -2.28
C LYS A 208 -6.80 -7.88 -1.45
N GLU A 209 -7.49 -8.72 -0.68
CA GLU A 209 -8.63 -8.33 0.16
C GLU A 209 -9.76 -7.66 -0.62
N PHE A 210 -10.27 -8.33 -1.66
CA PHE A 210 -11.29 -7.83 -2.58
C PHE A 210 -12.48 -7.16 -1.89
N ARG A 211 -12.91 -7.70 -0.75
CA ARG A 211 -14.01 -7.13 0.04
C ARG A 211 -13.65 -5.77 0.63
N ARG A 212 -12.48 -5.64 1.24
CA ARG A 212 -12.00 -4.37 1.82
C ARG A 212 -11.80 -3.32 0.75
N LYS A 213 -11.24 -3.72 -0.38
CA LYS A 213 -10.92 -2.85 -1.52
C LYS A 213 -12.14 -2.53 -2.41
N GLY A 214 -13.31 -3.11 -2.11
CA GLY A 214 -14.58 -2.69 -2.68
C GLY A 214 -14.92 -3.28 -4.05
N LEU A 215 -14.29 -4.39 -4.46
CA LEU A 215 -14.55 -5.02 -5.76
C LEU A 215 -16.05 -5.26 -6.03
N ARG A 216 -16.83 -5.61 -4.99
CA ARG A 216 -18.27 -5.81 -5.12
C ARG A 216 -18.99 -4.58 -5.67
N ALA A 217 -18.64 -3.38 -5.20
CA ALA A 217 -19.29 -2.15 -5.66
C ALA A 217 -19.02 -1.85 -7.15
N ILE A 218 -17.83 -2.25 -7.65
CA ILE A 218 -17.53 -2.12 -9.10
C ILE A 218 -18.39 -3.09 -9.91
N ILE A 219 -18.53 -4.34 -9.44
CA ILE A 219 -19.38 -5.34 -10.10
C ILE A 219 -20.84 -4.87 -10.09
N ASP A 220 -21.31 -4.31 -8.96
CA ASP A 220 -22.67 -3.79 -8.81
C ASP A 220 -22.95 -2.56 -9.73
N ALA A 221 -21.90 -1.85 -10.18
CA ALA A 221 -22.02 -0.73 -11.14
C ALA A 221 -22.19 -1.19 -12.60
N LEU A 222 -21.67 -2.38 -12.96
CA LEU A 222 -21.62 -2.83 -14.36
C LEU A 222 -22.97 -2.89 -15.09
N PRO A 223 -24.11 -3.30 -14.46
CA PRO A 223 -25.40 -3.31 -15.14
C PRO A 223 -25.84 -1.95 -15.67
N ALA A 224 -25.43 -0.86 -15.03
CA ALA A 224 -25.77 0.51 -15.44
C ALA A 224 -24.82 1.10 -16.50
N LEU A 225 -23.76 0.37 -16.87
CA LEU A 225 -22.76 0.79 -17.85
C LEU A 225 -22.92 0.03 -19.18
N PRO A 226 -22.47 0.58 -20.32
CA PRO A 226 -22.51 -0.10 -21.62
C PRO A 226 -21.87 -1.48 -21.60
N ILE A 227 -22.31 -2.36 -22.49
CA ILE A 227 -21.80 -3.76 -22.60
C ILE A 227 -20.32 -3.81 -22.97
N THR A 228 -19.80 -2.76 -23.59
CA THR A 228 -18.39 -2.59 -23.94
C THR A 228 -17.50 -2.31 -22.72
N VAL A 229 -18.08 -2.02 -21.54
CA VAL A 229 -17.28 -1.85 -20.32
C VAL A 229 -16.95 -3.22 -19.74
N LYS A 230 -15.67 -3.50 -19.61
CA LYS A 230 -15.11 -4.72 -19.04
C LYS A 230 -14.41 -4.43 -17.72
N LEU A 231 -14.40 -5.38 -16.80
CA LEU A 231 -13.70 -5.27 -15.52
C LEU A 231 -12.57 -6.31 -15.46
N LEU A 232 -11.35 -5.84 -15.33
CA LEU A 232 -10.14 -6.63 -15.19
C LEU A 232 -9.70 -6.61 -13.72
N VAL A 233 -9.71 -7.77 -13.07
CA VAL A 233 -9.40 -7.94 -11.64
C VAL A 233 -8.07 -8.65 -11.49
N VAL A 234 -7.06 -7.97 -10.96
CA VAL A 234 -5.72 -8.51 -10.72
C VAL A 234 -5.47 -8.58 -9.21
N GLY A 235 -5.19 -9.78 -8.70
CA GLY A 235 -4.92 -10.01 -7.28
C GLY A 235 -5.29 -11.41 -6.82
N GLY A 236 -4.61 -11.87 -5.78
CA GLY A 236 -4.80 -13.20 -5.22
C GLY A 236 -5.71 -13.17 -3.98
N ASP A 237 -7.02 -13.30 -4.20
CA ASP A 237 -8.02 -13.46 -3.13
C ASP A 237 -9.09 -14.44 -3.61
N ASP A 238 -10.01 -14.84 -2.73
CA ASP A 238 -11.14 -15.69 -3.10
C ASP A 238 -12.11 -14.95 -4.03
N ALA A 239 -12.08 -15.32 -5.31
CA ALA A 239 -12.95 -14.76 -6.33
C ALA A 239 -14.37 -15.37 -6.34
N GLY A 240 -14.62 -16.47 -5.63
CA GLY A 240 -15.89 -17.19 -5.65
C GLY A 240 -17.10 -16.31 -5.39
N PRO A 241 -17.19 -15.57 -4.28
CA PRO A 241 -18.33 -14.70 -3.97
C PRO A 241 -18.56 -13.61 -5.02
N PHE A 242 -17.50 -13.12 -5.65
CA PHE A 242 -17.56 -12.05 -6.67
C PHE A 242 -17.98 -12.58 -8.03
N ARG A 243 -17.56 -13.78 -8.42
CA ARG A 243 -18.06 -14.50 -9.60
C ARG A 243 -19.55 -14.79 -9.48
N SER A 244 -20.01 -15.28 -8.32
CA SER A 244 -21.43 -15.52 -8.05
C SER A 244 -22.21 -14.20 -8.18
N ARG A 245 -21.70 -13.11 -7.63
CA ARG A 245 -22.36 -11.81 -7.75
C ARG A 245 -22.44 -11.31 -9.18
N ALA A 246 -21.39 -11.46 -9.97
CA ALA A 246 -21.39 -11.09 -11.39
C ALA A 246 -22.43 -11.93 -12.19
N ALA A 247 -22.55 -13.22 -11.87
CA ALA A 247 -23.56 -14.10 -12.49
C ALA A 247 -24.99 -13.70 -12.10
N GLU A 248 -25.26 -13.41 -10.83
CA GLU A 248 -26.55 -12.91 -10.35
C GLU A 248 -27.01 -11.64 -11.10
N LEU A 249 -26.06 -10.78 -11.44
CA LEU A 249 -26.33 -9.53 -12.15
C LEU A 249 -26.32 -9.66 -13.69
N GLY A 250 -26.04 -10.85 -14.23
CA GLY A 250 -25.96 -11.08 -15.68
C GLY A 250 -24.77 -10.40 -16.36
N VAL A 251 -23.66 -10.15 -15.61
CA VAL A 251 -22.46 -9.46 -16.11
C VAL A 251 -21.20 -10.33 -16.01
N ALA A 252 -21.33 -11.65 -15.84
CA ALA A 252 -20.20 -12.55 -15.64
C ALA A 252 -19.20 -12.56 -16.81
N ASP A 253 -19.68 -12.39 -18.04
CA ASP A 253 -18.89 -12.31 -19.28
C ASP A 253 -18.11 -11.00 -19.42
N ARG A 254 -18.38 -10.03 -18.54
CA ARG A 254 -17.71 -8.72 -18.51
C ARG A 254 -16.63 -8.64 -17.43
N VAL A 255 -16.46 -9.67 -16.58
CA VAL A 255 -15.52 -9.66 -15.45
C VAL A 255 -14.45 -10.73 -15.61
N THR A 256 -13.22 -10.30 -15.78
CA THR A 256 -12.04 -11.17 -15.90
C THR A 256 -11.25 -11.18 -14.60
N PHE A 257 -11.10 -12.35 -13.98
CA PHE A 257 -10.26 -12.55 -12.79
C PHE A 257 -8.94 -13.19 -13.21
N VAL A 258 -7.85 -12.44 -13.10
CA VAL A 258 -6.49 -12.87 -13.48
C VAL A 258 -5.85 -13.73 -12.38
N GLY A 259 -6.15 -13.44 -11.12
CA GLY A 259 -5.40 -13.96 -9.99
C GLY A 259 -4.14 -13.11 -9.69
N HIS A 260 -3.21 -13.69 -8.94
CA HIS A 260 -1.92 -13.05 -8.68
C HIS A 260 -1.07 -12.98 -9.96
N SER A 261 -0.45 -11.84 -10.21
CA SER A 261 0.48 -11.67 -11.35
C SER A 261 1.79 -11.02 -10.88
N PRO A 262 2.94 -11.56 -11.25
CA PRO A 262 4.24 -10.94 -10.99
C PRO A 262 4.53 -9.74 -11.90
N VAL A 263 3.77 -9.58 -12.98
CA VAL A 263 3.92 -8.51 -14.00
C VAL A 263 2.66 -7.64 -14.03
N VAL A 264 2.31 -7.09 -12.87
CA VAL A 264 1.08 -6.29 -12.72
C VAL A 264 1.05 -5.08 -13.64
N GLU A 265 2.21 -4.49 -13.97
CA GLU A 265 2.38 -3.35 -14.86
C GLU A 265 1.78 -3.56 -16.25
N ASP A 266 1.78 -4.79 -16.77
CA ASP A 266 1.18 -5.09 -18.06
C ASP A 266 -0.34 -4.89 -18.09
N TYR A 267 -0.99 -5.16 -16.96
CA TYR A 267 -2.43 -4.98 -16.81
C TYR A 267 -2.83 -3.51 -16.67
N PHE A 268 -1.97 -2.69 -16.08
CA PHE A 268 -2.16 -1.23 -16.11
C PHE A 268 -2.11 -0.71 -17.55
N GLN A 269 -1.14 -1.15 -18.37
CA GLN A 269 -1.05 -0.75 -19.77
C GLN A 269 -2.27 -1.21 -20.60
N ALA A 270 -2.88 -2.34 -20.25
CA ALA A 270 -4.03 -2.89 -20.99
C ALA A 270 -5.35 -2.17 -20.70
N SER A 271 -5.41 -1.37 -19.65
CA SER A 271 -6.61 -0.79 -19.08
C SER A 271 -6.83 0.66 -19.51
N ASP A 272 -8.01 1.20 -19.19
CA ASP A 272 -8.42 2.55 -19.59
C ASP A 272 -8.79 3.43 -18.39
N ILE A 273 -9.25 2.86 -17.28
CA ILE A 273 -9.66 3.58 -16.06
C ILE A 273 -9.29 2.70 -14.86
N PHE A 274 -8.67 3.29 -13.84
CA PHE A 274 -8.45 2.60 -12.56
C PHE A 274 -9.59 2.90 -11.59
N VAL A 275 -10.18 1.84 -10.99
CA VAL A 275 -11.35 1.97 -10.10
C VAL A 275 -11.05 1.34 -8.74
N PHE A 276 -11.11 2.14 -7.67
CA PHE A 276 -10.67 1.69 -6.35
C PHE A 276 -11.56 2.18 -5.20
N PRO A 277 -12.75 1.57 -5.01
CA PRO A 277 -13.71 1.95 -3.96
C PRO A 277 -13.33 1.30 -2.62
N THR A 278 -12.11 1.54 -2.15
CA THR A 278 -11.61 0.96 -0.89
C THR A 278 -12.36 1.51 0.33
N MET A 279 -12.43 0.70 1.41
CA MET A 279 -13.04 1.13 2.67
C MET A 279 -11.99 1.65 3.68
N TYR A 280 -10.77 1.24 3.51
CA TYR A 280 -9.62 1.66 4.30
C TYR A 280 -8.36 1.53 3.46
N GLU A 281 -7.65 2.62 3.28
CA GLU A 281 -6.38 2.65 2.56
C GLU A 281 -5.42 3.60 3.28
N PRO A 282 -4.38 3.07 3.93
CA PRO A 282 -3.41 3.91 4.64
C PRO A 282 -2.60 4.81 3.72
N PHE A 283 -2.27 4.32 2.52
CA PHE A 283 -1.55 5.07 1.52
C PHE A 283 -2.12 4.87 0.11
N GLY A 284 -2.05 3.64 -0.45
CA GLY A 284 -2.59 3.37 -1.79
C GLY A 284 -1.53 3.44 -2.90
N LEU A 285 -0.40 2.75 -2.73
CA LEU A 285 0.64 2.66 -3.79
C LEU A 285 0.06 2.32 -5.17
N VAL A 286 -0.94 1.46 -5.22
CA VAL A 286 -1.59 1.02 -6.45
C VAL A 286 -2.28 2.16 -7.21
N GLU A 287 -2.73 3.20 -6.52
CA GLU A 287 -3.31 4.40 -7.11
C GLU A 287 -2.23 5.24 -7.82
N LEU A 288 -1.07 5.41 -7.20
CA LEU A 288 0.07 6.06 -7.85
C LEU A 288 0.62 5.24 -9.03
N GLU A 289 0.60 3.90 -8.94
CA GLU A 289 0.96 3.00 -10.03
C GLU A 289 0.03 3.17 -11.24
N ALA A 290 -1.27 3.27 -10.96
CA ALA A 290 -2.28 3.53 -11.98
C ALA A 290 -2.08 4.91 -12.62
N ALA A 291 -1.89 5.95 -11.80
CA ALA A 291 -1.61 7.29 -12.28
C ALA A 291 -0.32 7.35 -13.12
N ALA A 292 0.78 6.75 -12.65
CA ALA A 292 2.03 6.65 -13.40
C ALA A 292 1.86 5.93 -14.75
N SER A 293 0.97 4.95 -14.82
CA SER A 293 0.61 4.25 -16.07
C SER A 293 -0.27 5.09 -17.00
N GLY A 294 -0.72 6.27 -16.57
CA GLY A 294 -1.58 7.16 -17.37
C GLY A 294 -3.06 6.79 -17.31
N LEU A 295 -3.52 6.16 -16.25
CA LEU A 295 -4.95 5.90 -16.02
C LEU A 295 -5.59 7.01 -15.18
N PRO A 296 -6.76 7.53 -15.56
CA PRO A 296 -7.56 8.36 -14.68
C PRO A 296 -7.98 7.53 -13.45
N LEU A 297 -7.93 8.15 -12.27
CA LEU A 297 -8.27 7.51 -11.02
C LEU A 297 -9.75 7.72 -10.68
N VAL A 298 -10.47 6.65 -10.39
CA VAL A 298 -11.82 6.68 -9.83
C VAL A 298 -11.79 5.97 -8.50
N ALA A 299 -11.65 6.72 -7.41
CA ALA A 299 -11.35 6.15 -6.10
C ALA A 299 -12.15 6.83 -4.97
N THR A 300 -12.24 6.14 -3.83
CA THR A 300 -12.72 6.78 -2.59
C THR A 300 -11.67 7.75 -2.07
N ASN A 301 -12.10 8.81 -1.39
CA ASN A 301 -11.21 9.84 -0.84
C ASN A 301 -10.46 9.34 0.41
N LEU A 302 -9.53 8.39 0.21
CA LEU A 302 -8.75 7.74 1.26
C LEU A 302 -7.29 7.55 0.83
N GLY A 303 -6.37 7.58 1.79
CA GLY A 303 -4.96 7.39 1.53
C GLY A 303 -4.38 8.48 0.62
N VAL A 304 -3.64 8.10 -0.41
CA VAL A 304 -3.04 9.06 -1.35
C VAL A 304 -4.10 9.81 -2.18
N ALA A 305 -5.26 9.20 -2.41
CA ALA A 305 -6.35 9.86 -3.15
C ALA A 305 -6.81 11.17 -2.49
N GLU A 306 -6.73 11.31 -1.14
CA GLU A 306 -7.10 12.55 -0.42
C GLU A 306 -6.29 13.78 -0.88
N GLU A 307 -5.04 13.57 -1.29
CA GLU A 307 -4.10 14.64 -1.65
C GLU A 307 -3.81 14.68 -3.16
N PHE A 308 -3.95 13.53 -3.82
CA PHE A 308 -3.54 13.36 -5.21
C PHE A 308 -4.66 13.64 -6.22
N ILE A 309 -5.90 13.23 -5.91
CA ILE A 309 -7.01 13.41 -6.86
C ILE A 309 -7.42 14.87 -6.92
N VAL A 310 -7.29 15.45 -8.10
CA VAL A 310 -7.89 16.74 -8.47
C VAL A 310 -9.12 16.43 -9.33
N GLU A 311 -10.31 16.65 -8.75
CA GLU A 311 -11.59 16.29 -9.34
C GLU A 311 -11.75 16.80 -10.77
N GLY A 312 -12.02 15.88 -11.71
CA GLY A 312 -12.19 16.19 -13.12
C GLY A 312 -10.90 16.46 -13.92
N GLU A 313 -9.72 16.50 -13.26
CA GLU A 313 -8.44 16.75 -13.93
C GLU A 313 -7.57 15.50 -14.09
N ASN A 314 -7.35 14.75 -13.02
CA ASN A 314 -6.57 13.49 -13.03
C ASN A 314 -7.35 12.29 -12.50
N GLY A 315 -8.55 12.53 -11.94
CA GLY A 315 -9.39 11.50 -11.36
C GLY A 315 -10.73 12.06 -10.91
N ALA A 316 -11.51 11.21 -10.25
CA ALA A 316 -12.77 11.57 -9.62
C ALA A 316 -13.01 10.76 -8.36
N VAL A 317 -13.63 11.40 -7.37
CA VAL A 317 -13.98 10.79 -6.09
C VAL A 317 -15.33 10.09 -6.17
N ILE A 318 -15.42 8.90 -5.59
CA ILE A 318 -16.62 8.07 -5.53
C ILE A 318 -17.01 7.68 -4.11
N GLU A 319 -18.31 7.40 -3.92
CA GLU A 319 -18.80 6.63 -2.79
C GLU A 319 -18.67 5.12 -3.09
N ARG A 320 -18.71 4.29 -2.03
CA ARG A 320 -18.55 2.83 -2.16
C ARG A 320 -19.81 2.08 -2.54
N ASP A 321 -20.55 2.59 -3.51
CA ASP A 321 -21.75 1.95 -4.05
C ASP A 321 -21.78 1.95 -5.58
N GLY A 322 -22.50 0.99 -6.16
CA GLY A 322 -22.55 0.82 -7.61
C GLY A 322 -23.14 2.01 -8.36
N ALA A 323 -24.09 2.73 -7.77
CA ALA A 323 -24.76 3.87 -8.41
C ALA A 323 -23.80 5.06 -8.52
N SER A 324 -23.08 5.38 -7.43
CA SER A 324 -22.05 6.43 -7.45
C SER A 324 -20.93 6.11 -8.44
N ILE A 325 -20.45 4.87 -8.44
CA ILE A 325 -19.40 4.41 -9.38
C ILE A 325 -19.90 4.53 -10.83
N ALA A 326 -21.07 4.02 -11.14
CA ALA A 326 -21.63 4.09 -12.50
C ALA A 326 -21.80 5.53 -12.99
N ARG A 327 -22.30 6.42 -12.13
CA ARG A 327 -22.49 7.84 -12.44
C ARG A 327 -21.17 8.53 -12.78
N VAL A 328 -20.13 8.29 -12.00
CA VAL A 328 -18.81 8.90 -12.20
C VAL A 328 -18.09 8.30 -13.41
N LEU A 329 -18.24 7.00 -13.64
CA LEU A 329 -17.63 6.33 -14.79
C LEU A 329 -18.28 6.72 -16.13
N ARG A 330 -19.58 7.07 -16.15
CA ARG A 330 -20.34 7.30 -17.40
C ARG A 330 -19.67 8.31 -18.35
N PRO A 331 -19.30 9.53 -17.93
CA PRO A 331 -18.61 10.48 -18.79
C PRO A 331 -17.26 9.95 -19.30
N LEU A 332 -16.53 9.22 -18.44
CA LEU A 332 -15.24 8.63 -18.80
C LEU A 332 -15.38 7.45 -19.79
N VAL A 333 -16.50 6.73 -19.75
CA VAL A 333 -16.81 5.64 -20.69
C VAL A 333 -17.20 6.23 -22.05
N ASP A 334 -17.99 7.28 -22.08
CA ASP A 334 -18.53 7.86 -23.30
C ASP A 334 -17.54 8.75 -24.06
N ASP A 335 -16.55 9.37 -23.34
CA ASP A 335 -15.55 10.28 -23.94
C ASP A 335 -14.12 9.74 -23.81
N ARG A 336 -13.58 9.21 -24.92
CA ARG A 336 -12.20 8.70 -25.03
C ARG A 336 -11.17 9.80 -24.82
N ASP A 337 -11.42 11.00 -25.32
CA ASP A 337 -10.49 12.11 -25.20
C ASP A 337 -10.42 12.63 -23.75
N LEU A 338 -11.54 12.64 -23.04
CA LEU A 338 -11.57 12.95 -21.61
C LEU A 338 -10.71 11.95 -20.84
N ARG A 339 -10.89 10.63 -21.05
CA ARG A 339 -10.05 9.61 -20.42
C ARG A 339 -8.58 9.84 -20.66
N ARG A 340 -8.20 10.11 -21.93
CA ARG A 340 -6.81 10.35 -22.32
C ARG A 340 -6.25 11.59 -21.63
N ARG A 341 -6.96 12.72 -21.64
CA ARG A 341 -6.50 13.97 -20.97
C ARG A 341 -6.31 13.78 -19.47
N MET A 342 -7.28 13.14 -18.81
CA MET A 342 -7.20 12.86 -17.37
C MET A 342 -6.05 11.89 -17.04
N GLY A 343 -5.86 10.84 -17.82
CA GLY A 343 -4.76 9.90 -17.65
C GLY A 343 -3.39 10.54 -17.87
N GLU A 344 -3.23 11.39 -18.89
CA GLU A 344 -2.02 12.17 -19.12
C GLU A 344 -1.72 13.14 -17.96
N ARG A 345 -2.76 13.74 -17.38
CA ARG A 345 -2.61 14.59 -16.20
C ARG A 345 -2.20 13.74 -14.98
N ALA A 346 -2.86 12.63 -14.72
CA ALA A 346 -2.51 11.71 -13.62
C ALA A 346 -1.04 11.26 -13.71
N ARG A 347 -0.58 10.93 -14.91
CA ARG A 347 0.81 10.53 -15.16
C ARG A 347 1.81 11.64 -14.83
N ARG A 348 1.54 12.88 -15.23
CA ARG A 348 2.41 14.01 -14.91
C ARG A 348 2.44 14.29 -13.41
N ASP A 349 1.28 14.24 -12.77
CA ASP A 349 1.15 14.48 -11.34
C ASP A 349 1.87 13.38 -10.53
N ALA A 350 1.76 12.10 -10.95
CA ALA A 350 2.50 10.99 -10.32
C ALA A 350 4.02 11.13 -10.45
N ALA A 351 4.50 11.58 -11.61
CA ALA A 351 5.93 11.82 -11.81
C ALA A 351 6.47 12.96 -10.95
N GLY A 352 5.62 13.93 -10.58
CA GLY A 352 5.98 15.07 -9.72
C GLY A 352 5.66 14.87 -8.23
N TYR A 353 5.00 13.78 -7.84
CA TYR A 353 4.49 13.61 -6.47
C TYR A 353 5.62 13.44 -5.46
N THR A 354 6.42 12.41 -5.56
CA THR A 354 7.63 12.17 -4.77
C THR A 354 8.47 11.06 -5.39
N SER A 355 9.75 11.01 -5.08
CA SER A 355 10.66 9.95 -5.51
C SER A 355 11.16 9.12 -4.33
N TRP A 356 11.61 7.88 -4.59
CA TRP A 356 12.23 7.05 -3.56
C TRP A 356 13.51 7.67 -3.01
N GLU A 357 14.22 8.47 -3.79
CA GLU A 357 15.39 9.26 -3.37
C GLU A 357 14.98 10.31 -2.34
N SER A 358 13.86 11.02 -2.58
CA SER A 358 13.31 11.99 -1.61
C SER A 358 12.84 11.30 -0.32
N VAL A 359 12.21 10.12 -0.43
CA VAL A 359 11.83 9.31 0.74
C VAL A 359 13.06 8.93 1.56
N ALA A 360 14.13 8.51 0.89
CA ALA A 360 15.40 8.16 1.53
C ALA A 360 16.03 9.36 2.25
N GLU A 361 16.10 10.53 1.60
CA GLU A 361 16.64 11.76 2.19
C GLU A 361 15.88 12.20 3.44
N GLN A 362 14.54 12.23 3.35
CA GLN A 362 13.71 12.58 4.49
C GLN A 362 13.85 11.57 5.64
N THR A 363 13.96 10.28 5.34
CA THR A 363 14.18 9.23 6.35
C THR A 363 15.55 9.39 7.03
N LEU A 364 16.60 9.68 6.27
CA LEU A 364 17.93 9.93 6.82
C LEU A 364 17.96 11.17 7.71
N ALA A 365 17.23 12.22 7.36
CA ALA A 365 17.09 13.41 8.22
C ALA A 365 16.41 13.07 9.57
N VAL A 366 15.41 12.17 9.57
CA VAL A 366 14.82 11.65 10.81
C VAL A 366 15.87 10.88 11.63
N TYR A 367 16.70 10.05 11.00
CA TYR A 367 17.76 9.31 11.70
C TYR A 367 18.80 10.26 12.34
N GLU A 368 19.24 11.27 11.58
CA GLU A 368 20.20 12.24 12.09
C GLU A 368 19.64 12.98 13.31
N ARG A 369 18.39 13.43 13.24
CA ARG A 369 17.71 14.08 14.37
C ARG A 369 17.68 13.18 15.61
N VAL A 370 17.26 11.92 15.44
CA VAL A 370 17.20 10.94 16.56
C VAL A 370 18.59 10.65 17.11
N HIS A 371 19.60 10.52 16.25
CA HIS A 371 20.97 10.29 16.68
C HIS A 371 21.52 11.45 17.53
N GLN A 372 21.28 12.68 17.12
CA GLN A 372 21.65 13.87 17.89
C GLN A 372 20.93 13.94 19.25
N GLU A 373 19.63 13.62 19.29
CA GLU A 373 18.87 13.56 20.53
C GLU A 373 19.42 12.52 21.51
N LYS A 374 19.87 11.37 21.02
CA LYS A 374 20.52 10.32 21.83
C LYS A 374 21.87 10.77 22.37
N LEU A 375 22.70 11.44 21.54
CA LEU A 375 24.01 11.99 21.96
C LEU A 375 23.85 13.10 23.01
N ALA A 376 22.81 13.93 22.90
CA ALA A 376 22.51 14.97 23.87
C ALA A 376 21.91 14.45 25.19
N GLY A 377 21.75 13.13 25.34
CA GLY A 377 21.23 12.52 26.56
C GLY A 377 19.72 12.68 26.77
N HIS A 378 18.95 13.03 25.72
CA HIS A 378 17.50 13.09 25.80
C HIS A 378 16.93 11.68 25.94
N THR A 379 16.42 11.37 27.13
CA THR A 379 15.69 10.12 27.38
C THR A 379 14.33 10.16 26.72
N LEU A 380 13.78 8.99 26.39
CA LEU A 380 12.39 8.84 25.95
C LEU A 380 11.49 9.31 27.11
N SER A 381 10.75 10.37 26.94
CA SER A 381 9.77 10.91 27.90
C SER A 381 8.44 10.16 27.82
#